data_c7877796ab0a9d8c16f1944b766413c3
#
_entry.id   c7877796ab0a9d8c16f1944b766413c3
#
_cell.length_a   1.000
_cell.length_b   1.000
_cell.length_c   1.000
_cell.angle_alpha   90.00
_cell.angle_beta   90.00
_cell.angle_gamma   90.00
#
_symmetry.space_group_name_H-M   'P 1'
#
loop_
_entity.id
_entity.type
_entity.pdbx_description
1 polymer ?
#
loop_
_entity_poly.entity_id
_entity_poly.type
_entity_poly.pdbx_seq_one_letter_code
_entity_poly.pdbx_strand_id
1 'polypeptide(L)'
;MKRLTVLMPVYNVDPYVSDAIESVLSQTYSDFELLVLDDCSTDNTADIVKSFKDSRIRLVSNEVNLGLAENLNKGIELANTEFIARMDGDDIACPLWLEKGVATLDRRPEVGICSFGFEFFGDKNSLVRFPEHNEDSKAEMLFGCTVIVPVFRRSIMVDNGLRYETSAFPAEDYSMWSYCYRVTQVYNVQETMFRYRTHNTQISTEKRRLQIEKANNVRLRMLDWLNPNFSETEKQFFVDHFATCNIRDRHSLMAIKKFADKLVSKNIYGHYSSEALARRCAIHIAHSTLSFVEDHYFSKRYSLGNFIKLLFSGLYSTIPIKHRFKLLAKCILMRRK
;
A
#
# COMPACT_ATOMS: atom_id res chain seq x y z
N MET A 1 -19.57 -3.85 -25.51
CA MET A 1 -18.41 -4.47 -24.82
C MET A 1 -18.25 -3.73 -23.51
N LYS A 2 -18.03 -4.40 -22.39
CA LYS A 2 -17.84 -3.72 -21.08
C LYS A 2 -16.58 -2.88 -21.09
N ARG A 3 -16.58 -1.76 -20.35
CA ARG A 3 -15.45 -0.84 -20.30
C ARG A 3 -14.44 -1.15 -19.21
N LEU A 4 -14.88 -1.88 -18.15
CA LEU A 4 -14.07 -2.21 -16.99
C LEU A 4 -14.21 -3.70 -16.63
N THR A 5 -13.09 -4.34 -16.25
CA THR A 5 -13.06 -5.66 -15.61
C THR A 5 -12.70 -5.49 -14.15
N VAL A 6 -13.54 -5.95 -13.23
CA VAL A 6 -13.14 -6.17 -11.84
C VAL A 6 -12.49 -7.54 -11.77
N LEU A 7 -11.20 -7.57 -11.45
CA LEU A 7 -10.40 -8.76 -11.32
C LEU A 7 -10.36 -9.19 -9.86
N MET A 8 -10.96 -10.33 -9.55
CA MET A 8 -11.09 -10.86 -8.19
C MET A 8 -10.44 -12.25 -8.10
N PRO A 9 -9.17 -12.35 -7.68
CA PRO A 9 -8.57 -13.64 -7.37
C PRO A 9 -9.16 -14.19 -6.08
N VAL A 10 -9.47 -15.49 -6.06
CA VAL A 10 -10.00 -16.19 -4.88
C VAL A 10 -9.30 -17.54 -4.69
N TYR A 11 -9.02 -17.89 -3.44
CA TYR A 11 -8.53 -19.20 -3.04
C TYR A 11 -8.87 -19.47 -1.58
N ASN A 12 -9.77 -20.42 -1.32
CA ASN A 12 -10.20 -20.80 0.02
C ASN A 12 -10.67 -19.62 0.86
N VAL A 13 -11.67 -18.87 0.36
CA VAL A 13 -12.24 -17.67 0.98
C VAL A 13 -13.76 -17.77 1.16
N ASP A 14 -14.31 -19.00 1.30
CA ASP A 14 -15.74 -19.26 1.41
C ASP A 14 -16.47 -18.42 2.49
N PRO A 15 -15.86 -18.05 3.65
CA PRO A 15 -16.55 -17.21 4.63
C PRO A 15 -16.78 -15.76 4.17
N TYR A 16 -16.06 -15.29 3.15
CA TYR A 16 -15.97 -13.87 2.80
C TYR A 16 -16.42 -13.54 1.38
N VAL A 17 -16.29 -14.48 0.44
CA VAL A 17 -16.45 -14.24 -0.99
C VAL A 17 -17.84 -13.74 -1.35
N SER A 18 -18.88 -14.12 -0.60
CA SER A 18 -20.26 -13.61 -0.82
C SER A 18 -20.33 -12.10 -0.60
N ASP A 19 -19.82 -11.61 0.55
CA ASP A 19 -19.81 -10.18 0.87
C ASP A 19 -19.00 -9.39 -0.18
N ALA A 20 -17.85 -9.94 -0.61
CA ALA A 20 -17.00 -9.33 -1.61
C ALA A 20 -17.72 -9.17 -2.94
N ILE A 21 -18.35 -10.24 -3.46
CA ILE A 21 -19.12 -10.22 -4.71
C ILE A 21 -20.31 -9.23 -4.61
N GLU A 22 -21.08 -9.27 -3.53
CA GLU A 22 -22.22 -8.36 -3.32
C GLU A 22 -21.77 -6.90 -3.33
N SER A 23 -20.63 -6.59 -2.71
CA SER A 23 -20.07 -5.23 -2.70
C SER A 23 -19.69 -4.72 -4.10
N VAL A 24 -19.23 -5.61 -4.99
CA VAL A 24 -18.95 -5.28 -6.38
C VAL A 24 -20.23 -5.17 -7.20
N LEU A 25 -21.18 -6.08 -7.03
CA LEU A 25 -22.44 -6.04 -7.77
C LEU A 25 -23.31 -4.81 -7.44
N SER A 26 -23.13 -4.24 -6.23
CA SER A 26 -23.82 -3.03 -5.75
C SER A 26 -23.15 -1.72 -6.15
N GLN A 27 -22.09 -1.74 -6.97
CA GLN A 27 -21.42 -0.52 -7.44
C GLN A 27 -22.35 0.36 -8.27
N THR A 28 -22.24 1.70 -8.10
CA THR A 28 -23.01 2.68 -8.89
C THR A 28 -22.63 2.69 -10.37
N TYR A 29 -21.39 2.36 -10.69
CA TYR A 29 -20.93 2.15 -12.06
C TYR A 29 -21.31 0.74 -12.51
N SER A 30 -22.12 0.61 -13.56
CA SER A 30 -22.71 -0.66 -14.02
C SER A 30 -22.06 -1.28 -15.25
N ASP A 31 -21.19 -0.53 -15.96
CA ASP A 31 -20.56 -0.99 -17.22
C ASP A 31 -19.27 -1.78 -16.96
N PHE A 32 -19.38 -2.85 -16.17
CA PHE A 32 -18.27 -3.74 -15.85
C PHE A 32 -18.61 -5.22 -16.01
N GLU A 33 -17.59 -6.07 -16.12
CA GLU A 33 -17.64 -7.50 -15.80
C GLU A 33 -16.88 -7.76 -14.48
N LEU A 34 -17.36 -8.73 -13.71
CA LEU A 34 -16.66 -9.28 -12.54
C LEU A 34 -16.01 -10.61 -12.95
N LEU A 35 -14.70 -10.59 -13.18
CA LEU A 35 -13.90 -11.76 -13.49
C LEU A 35 -13.36 -12.36 -12.18
N VAL A 36 -14.02 -13.42 -11.71
CA VAL A 36 -13.59 -14.18 -10.53
C VAL A 36 -12.62 -15.28 -10.99
N LEU A 37 -11.42 -15.27 -10.45
CA LEU A 37 -10.36 -16.21 -10.77
C LEU A 37 -10.16 -17.16 -9.59
N ASP A 38 -10.81 -18.31 -9.61
CA ASP A 38 -10.69 -19.33 -8.60
C ASP A 38 -9.42 -20.15 -8.82
N ASP A 39 -8.48 -20.05 -7.89
CA ASP A 39 -7.16 -20.69 -7.98
C ASP A 39 -7.17 -22.14 -7.43
N CYS A 40 -8.14 -22.94 -7.89
CA CYS A 40 -8.31 -24.34 -7.47
C CYS A 40 -8.68 -24.44 -5.97
N SER A 41 -9.69 -23.69 -5.52
CA SER A 41 -10.19 -23.76 -4.14
C SER A 41 -10.70 -25.15 -3.78
N THR A 42 -10.46 -25.56 -2.54
CA THR A 42 -10.86 -26.86 -1.98
C THR A 42 -12.02 -26.75 -0.99
N ASP A 43 -12.45 -25.54 -0.67
CA ASP A 43 -13.61 -25.19 0.15
C ASP A 43 -14.84 -24.88 -0.72
N ASN A 44 -15.87 -24.24 -0.15
CA ASN A 44 -17.09 -23.90 -0.88
C ASN A 44 -16.98 -22.62 -1.75
N THR A 45 -15.79 -21.99 -1.87
CA THR A 45 -15.61 -20.71 -2.58
C THR A 45 -16.20 -20.75 -3.99
N ALA A 46 -15.81 -21.74 -4.82
CA ALA A 46 -16.27 -21.83 -6.21
C ALA A 46 -17.79 -22.05 -6.31
N ASP A 47 -18.39 -22.82 -5.41
CA ASP A 47 -19.81 -23.10 -5.42
C ASP A 47 -20.62 -21.88 -4.95
N ILE A 48 -20.14 -21.11 -4.01
CA ILE A 48 -20.73 -19.81 -3.63
C ILE A 48 -20.72 -18.88 -4.83
N VAL A 49 -19.60 -18.73 -5.54
CA VAL A 49 -19.54 -17.88 -6.76
C VAL A 49 -20.57 -18.33 -7.80
N LYS A 50 -20.69 -19.64 -8.08
CA LYS A 50 -21.67 -20.22 -9.03
C LYS A 50 -23.12 -19.99 -8.60
N SER A 51 -23.39 -19.79 -7.32
CA SER A 51 -24.74 -19.56 -6.80
C SER A 51 -25.32 -18.20 -7.22
N PHE A 52 -24.48 -17.20 -7.48
CA PHE A 52 -24.88 -15.89 -7.99
C PHE A 52 -25.38 -15.99 -9.43
N LYS A 53 -26.56 -15.40 -9.71
CA LYS A 53 -27.20 -15.42 -11.03
C LYS A 53 -27.12 -14.07 -11.74
N ASP A 54 -26.02 -13.34 -11.54
CA ASP A 54 -25.77 -12.06 -12.20
C ASP A 54 -24.93 -12.26 -13.48
N SER A 55 -25.42 -11.76 -14.61
CA SER A 55 -24.77 -11.91 -15.92
C SER A 55 -23.43 -11.16 -16.05
N ARG A 56 -23.10 -10.30 -15.08
CA ARG A 56 -21.82 -9.61 -15.02
C ARG A 56 -20.70 -10.49 -14.50
N ILE A 57 -21.00 -11.60 -13.82
CA ILE A 57 -20.03 -12.52 -13.24
C ILE A 57 -19.54 -13.51 -14.29
N ARG A 58 -18.22 -13.60 -14.39
CA ARG A 58 -17.50 -14.62 -15.14
C ARG A 58 -16.55 -15.35 -14.21
N LEU A 59 -16.85 -16.60 -13.89
CA LEU A 59 -15.95 -17.47 -13.10
C LEU A 59 -15.00 -18.22 -14.03
N VAL A 60 -13.72 -18.18 -13.70
CA VAL A 60 -12.67 -19.00 -14.32
C VAL A 60 -11.94 -19.75 -13.21
N SER A 61 -12.09 -21.07 -13.17
CA SER A 61 -11.39 -21.92 -12.22
C SER A 61 -10.13 -22.52 -12.84
N ASN A 62 -9.04 -22.53 -12.10
CA ASN A 62 -7.79 -23.20 -12.48
C ASN A 62 -7.88 -24.69 -12.16
N GLU A 63 -7.23 -25.51 -12.96
CA GLU A 63 -7.13 -26.97 -12.72
C GLU A 63 -6.15 -27.29 -11.59
N VAL A 64 -5.18 -26.39 -11.36
CA VAL A 64 -4.17 -26.46 -10.30
C VAL A 64 -4.00 -25.10 -9.67
N ASN A 65 -3.54 -25.06 -8.42
CA ASN A 65 -3.21 -23.77 -7.76
C ASN A 65 -1.94 -23.16 -8.41
N LEU A 66 -2.10 -22.01 -9.06
CA LEU A 66 -1.04 -21.27 -9.74
C LEU A 66 -0.32 -20.30 -8.81
N GLY A 67 -0.94 -19.95 -7.68
CA GLY A 67 -0.54 -18.87 -6.78
C GLY A 67 -1.01 -17.50 -7.26
N LEU A 68 -1.14 -16.56 -6.31
CA LEU A 68 -1.79 -15.26 -6.52
C LEU A 68 -1.21 -14.47 -7.71
N ALA A 69 0.12 -14.42 -7.86
CA ALA A 69 0.77 -13.65 -8.91
C ALA A 69 0.42 -14.15 -10.32
N GLU A 70 0.51 -15.47 -10.56
CA GLU A 70 0.17 -16.03 -11.88
C GLU A 70 -1.34 -16.02 -12.13
N ASN A 71 -2.16 -16.19 -11.10
CA ASN A 71 -3.60 -16.07 -11.22
C ASN A 71 -4.03 -14.64 -11.63
N LEU A 72 -3.39 -13.61 -11.04
CA LEU A 72 -3.58 -12.21 -11.46
C LEU A 72 -3.09 -11.95 -12.90
N ASN A 73 -1.94 -12.49 -13.29
CA ASN A 73 -1.42 -12.39 -14.66
C ASN A 73 -2.41 -12.98 -15.67
N LYS A 74 -2.92 -14.18 -15.39
CA LYS A 74 -3.95 -14.83 -16.21
C LYS A 74 -5.20 -13.95 -16.33
N GLY A 75 -5.60 -13.28 -15.26
CA GLY A 75 -6.74 -12.37 -15.28
C GLY A 75 -6.52 -11.14 -16.16
N ILE A 76 -5.33 -10.53 -16.14
CA ILE A 76 -4.98 -9.40 -17.01
C ILE A 76 -5.01 -9.82 -18.49
N GLU A 77 -4.57 -11.04 -18.79
CA GLU A 77 -4.62 -11.60 -20.15
C GLU A 77 -6.06 -11.85 -20.63
N LEU A 78 -6.92 -12.36 -19.74
CA LEU A 78 -8.33 -12.66 -20.03
C LEU A 78 -9.23 -11.42 -20.11
N ALA A 79 -8.82 -10.32 -19.48
CA ALA A 79 -9.55 -9.06 -19.52
C ALA A 79 -9.42 -8.40 -20.90
N ASN A 80 -10.55 -8.01 -21.50
CA ASN A 80 -10.61 -7.34 -22.81
C ASN A 80 -11.19 -5.93 -22.71
N THR A 81 -11.02 -5.28 -21.58
CA THR A 81 -11.58 -3.97 -21.26
C THR A 81 -10.50 -2.90 -21.23
N GLU A 82 -10.91 -1.64 -21.31
CA GLU A 82 -10.02 -0.47 -21.21
C GLU A 82 -9.38 -0.38 -19.82
N PHE A 83 -10.19 -0.62 -18.78
CA PHE A 83 -9.78 -0.54 -17.38
C PHE A 83 -9.85 -1.88 -16.68
N ILE A 84 -8.98 -2.05 -15.70
CA ILE A 84 -9.02 -3.14 -14.72
C ILE A 84 -9.11 -2.51 -13.33
N ALA A 85 -9.99 -3.05 -12.49
CA ALA A 85 -10.04 -2.80 -11.06
C ALA A 85 -9.65 -4.09 -10.34
N ARG A 86 -8.70 -4.05 -9.39
CA ARG A 86 -8.33 -5.24 -8.61
C ARG A 86 -8.96 -5.20 -7.24
N MET A 87 -9.52 -6.32 -6.81
CA MET A 87 -10.09 -6.50 -5.48
C MET A 87 -9.89 -7.94 -5.02
N ASP A 88 -9.52 -8.14 -3.76
CA ASP A 88 -9.39 -9.48 -3.16
C ASP A 88 -10.76 -10.01 -2.70
N GLY A 89 -10.90 -11.35 -2.65
CA GLY A 89 -12.18 -12.02 -2.38
C GLY A 89 -12.61 -12.02 -0.91
N ASP A 90 -11.85 -11.39 -0.01
CA ASP A 90 -12.13 -11.27 1.43
C ASP A 90 -12.43 -9.82 1.89
N ASP A 91 -12.40 -8.86 0.96
CA ASP A 91 -12.56 -7.44 1.23
C ASP A 91 -13.92 -6.89 0.79
N ILE A 92 -14.21 -5.62 1.07
CA ILE A 92 -15.46 -4.94 0.74
C ILE A 92 -15.20 -3.62 0.04
N ALA A 93 -15.74 -3.45 -1.16
CA ALA A 93 -15.68 -2.18 -1.90
C ALA A 93 -16.83 -1.24 -1.48
N CYS A 94 -16.55 0.06 -1.36
CA CYS A 94 -17.59 1.07 -1.18
C CYS A 94 -18.32 1.34 -2.51
N PRO A 95 -19.61 1.73 -2.50
CA PRO A 95 -20.46 1.80 -3.71
C PRO A 95 -19.95 2.69 -4.84
N LEU A 96 -19.15 3.72 -4.53
CA LEU A 96 -18.63 4.69 -5.52
C LEU A 96 -17.22 4.37 -6.03
N TRP A 97 -16.62 3.24 -5.63
CA TRP A 97 -15.25 2.90 -5.95
C TRP A 97 -14.96 2.88 -7.46
N LEU A 98 -15.74 2.11 -8.23
CA LEU A 98 -15.53 1.98 -9.66
C LEU A 98 -15.86 3.29 -10.41
N GLU A 99 -16.94 3.96 -10.04
CA GLU A 99 -17.34 5.25 -10.65
C GLU A 99 -16.25 6.30 -10.50
N LYS A 100 -15.70 6.46 -9.27
CA LYS A 100 -14.64 7.43 -9.01
C LYS A 100 -13.33 7.03 -9.70
N GLY A 101 -13.02 5.74 -9.76
CA GLY A 101 -11.84 5.24 -10.47
C GLY A 101 -11.88 5.57 -11.96
N VAL A 102 -12.95 5.19 -12.63
CA VAL A 102 -13.16 5.47 -14.06
C VAL A 102 -13.17 6.97 -14.33
N ALA A 103 -13.97 7.74 -13.56
CA ALA A 103 -14.05 9.19 -13.73
C ALA A 103 -12.70 9.90 -13.51
N THR A 104 -11.86 9.39 -12.58
CA THR A 104 -10.53 9.95 -12.36
C THR A 104 -9.63 9.69 -13.56
N LEU A 105 -9.62 8.46 -14.08
CA LEU A 105 -8.82 8.11 -15.26
C LEU A 105 -9.30 8.86 -16.51
N ASP A 106 -10.60 9.01 -16.71
CA ASP A 106 -11.16 9.76 -17.84
C ASP A 106 -10.74 11.24 -17.84
N ARG A 107 -10.72 11.86 -16.66
CA ARG A 107 -10.33 13.28 -16.52
C ARG A 107 -8.84 13.52 -16.55
N ARG A 108 -8.02 12.48 -16.35
CA ARG A 108 -6.56 12.55 -16.23
C ARG A 108 -5.88 11.55 -17.15
N PRO A 109 -5.75 11.86 -18.45
CA PRO A 109 -5.14 10.93 -19.43
C PRO A 109 -3.69 10.55 -19.10
N GLU A 110 -2.97 11.43 -18.39
CA GLU A 110 -1.60 11.19 -17.94
C GLU A 110 -1.50 10.16 -16.80
N VAL A 111 -2.62 9.90 -16.09
CA VAL A 111 -2.71 8.93 -14.99
C VAL A 111 -3.07 7.56 -15.55
N GLY A 112 -2.21 6.59 -15.32
CA GLY A 112 -2.49 5.19 -15.68
C GLY A 112 -3.06 4.38 -14.54
N ILE A 113 -2.86 4.81 -13.28
CA ILE A 113 -3.31 4.11 -12.08
C ILE A 113 -3.98 5.10 -11.12
N CYS A 114 -5.24 4.83 -10.79
CA CYS A 114 -5.99 5.50 -9.74
C CYS A 114 -6.12 4.56 -8.54
N SER A 115 -5.70 4.98 -7.35
CA SER A 115 -5.84 4.21 -6.11
C SER A 115 -6.58 5.03 -5.06
N PHE A 116 -6.88 4.42 -3.90
CA PHE A 116 -7.77 5.01 -2.91
C PHE A 116 -7.26 4.76 -1.48
N GLY A 117 -7.79 5.52 -0.52
CA GLY A 117 -7.69 5.18 0.88
C GLY A 117 -8.56 3.97 1.22
N PHE A 118 -8.19 3.28 2.29
CA PHE A 118 -8.95 2.15 2.81
C PHE A 118 -9.04 2.20 4.34
N GLU A 119 -10.02 1.48 4.87
CA GLU A 119 -10.22 1.29 6.30
C GLU A 119 -10.03 -0.17 6.66
N PHE A 120 -9.19 -0.45 7.65
CA PHE A 120 -9.14 -1.78 8.24
C PHE A 120 -10.41 -2.04 9.07
N PHE A 121 -10.94 -3.26 8.97
CA PHE A 121 -12.05 -3.73 9.81
C PHE A 121 -11.85 -5.20 10.22
N GLY A 122 -12.58 -5.66 11.21
CA GLY A 122 -12.34 -6.94 11.87
C GLY A 122 -11.48 -6.74 13.11
N ASP A 123 -10.31 -7.38 13.19
CA ASP A 123 -9.41 -7.30 14.36
C ASP A 123 -8.75 -5.93 14.55
N LYS A 124 -8.72 -5.11 13.51
CA LYS A 124 -8.16 -3.75 13.54
C LYS A 124 -9.15 -2.76 12.95
N ASN A 125 -9.15 -1.53 13.49
CA ASN A 125 -9.89 -0.41 12.94
C ASN A 125 -8.94 0.77 12.80
N SER A 126 -8.51 1.06 11.59
CA SER A 126 -7.67 2.22 11.28
C SER A 126 -7.82 2.63 9.83
N LEU A 127 -7.76 3.94 9.59
CA LEU A 127 -7.85 4.55 8.27
C LEU A 127 -6.44 4.70 7.69
N VAL A 128 -6.27 4.30 6.44
CA VAL A 128 -5.03 4.46 5.67
C VAL A 128 -5.29 5.34 4.45
N ARG A 129 -4.42 6.33 4.24
CA ARG A 129 -4.39 7.18 3.05
C ARG A 129 -2.97 7.32 2.56
N PHE A 130 -2.82 7.41 1.25
CA PHE A 130 -1.54 7.60 0.60
C PHE A 130 -1.39 9.04 0.09
N PRO A 131 -0.17 9.48 -0.22
CA PRO A 131 0.04 10.77 -0.86
C PRO A 131 -0.76 10.88 -2.16
N GLU A 132 -1.46 12.00 -2.34
CA GLU A 132 -2.38 12.22 -3.45
C GLU A 132 -1.66 12.22 -4.80
N HIS A 133 -0.59 13.01 -4.92
CA HIS A 133 0.09 13.26 -6.18
C HIS A 133 1.23 12.29 -6.45
N ASN A 134 1.47 12.03 -7.74
CA ASN A 134 2.46 11.08 -8.25
C ASN A 134 3.83 11.21 -7.60
N GLU A 135 4.39 12.42 -7.50
CA GLU A 135 5.77 12.60 -7.03
C GLU A 135 5.93 12.24 -5.54
N ASP A 136 4.98 12.65 -4.70
CA ASP A 136 4.97 12.26 -3.29
C ASP A 136 4.69 10.78 -3.11
N SER A 137 3.78 10.21 -3.89
CA SER A 137 3.43 8.80 -3.85
C SER A 137 4.61 7.92 -4.31
N LYS A 138 5.30 8.33 -5.38
CA LYS A 138 6.53 7.68 -5.86
C LYS A 138 7.65 7.70 -4.82
N ALA A 139 7.87 8.84 -4.17
CA ALA A 139 8.86 8.96 -3.10
C ALA A 139 8.49 8.10 -1.86
N GLU A 140 7.18 7.99 -1.54
CA GLU A 140 6.69 7.13 -0.46
C GLU A 140 6.90 5.65 -0.74
N MET A 141 6.93 5.23 -2.01
CA MET A 141 7.25 3.85 -2.40
C MET A 141 8.63 3.37 -1.92
N LEU A 142 9.55 4.26 -1.57
CA LEU A 142 10.81 3.87 -0.91
C LEU A 142 10.58 3.30 0.50
N PHE A 143 9.46 3.60 1.13
CA PHE A 143 9.11 3.15 2.48
C PHE A 143 8.08 2.01 2.47
N GLY A 144 7.13 2.04 1.53
CA GLY A 144 6.09 1.02 1.42
C GLY A 144 5.21 1.20 0.19
N CYS A 145 4.38 0.21 -0.09
CA CYS A 145 3.44 0.26 -1.20
C CYS A 145 2.40 1.37 -1.01
N THR A 146 2.15 2.15 -2.05
CA THR A 146 1.19 3.27 -2.06
C THR A 146 0.00 3.05 -2.99
N VAL A 147 -0.13 1.85 -3.56
CA VAL A 147 -1.22 1.45 -4.45
C VAL A 147 -1.81 0.15 -3.90
N ILE A 148 -3.04 0.19 -3.41
CA ILE A 148 -3.65 -0.98 -2.76
C ILE A 148 -4.89 -1.48 -3.51
N VAL A 149 -5.85 -0.62 -3.81
CA VAL A 149 -7.11 -1.00 -4.49
C VAL A 149 -7.26 -0.20 -5.79
N PRO A 150 -6.44 -0.51 -6.78
CA PRO A 150 -6.35 0.30 -7.98
C PRO A 150 -7.50 0.06 -8.95
N VAL A 151 -7.83 1.13 -9.66
CA VAL A 151 -8.44 1.08 -11.00
C VAL A 151 -7.37 1.59 -11.96
N PHE A 152 -7.02 0.83 -12.99
CA PHE A 152 -5.89 1.16 -13.86
C PHE A 152 -6.19 0.88 -15.33
N ARG A 153 -5.46 1.55 -16.22
CA ARG A 153 -5.51 1.28 -17.66
C ARG A 153 -4.83 -0.05 -17.95
N ARG A 154 -5.54 -0.98 -18.58
CA ARG A 154 -4.99 -2.29 -18.98
C ARG A 154 -3.76 -2.14 -19.87
N SER A 155 -3.75 -1.13 -20.75
CA SER A 155 -2.65 -0.84 -21.66
C SER A 155 -1.31 -0.65 -20.95
N ILE A 156 -1.28 -0.10 -19.72
CA ILE A 156 -0.05 0.06 -18.94
C ILE A 156 0.67 -1.29 -18.75
N MET A 157 -0.09 -2.36 -18.48
CA MET A 157 0.48 -3.70 -18.33
C MET A 157 0.89 -4.30 -19.66
N VAL A 158 -0.01 -4.26 -20.63
CA VAL A 158 0.17 -4.92 -21.93
C VAL A 158 1.28 -4.26 -22.75
N ASP A 159 1.23 -2.93 -22.91
CA ASP A 159 2.15 -2.19 -23.79
C ASP A 159 3.58 -2.16 -23.24
N ASN A 160 3.73 -2.30 -21.92
CA ASN A 160 5.04 -2.32 -21.27
C ASN A 160 5.51 -3.72 -20.84
N GLY A 161 4.75 -4.77 -21.17
CA GLY A 161 5.08 -6.16 -20.80
C GLY A 161 5.17 -6.40 -19.29
N LEU A 162 4.42 -5.62 -18.49
CA LEU A 162 4.45 -5.73 -17.03
C LEU A 162 3.61 -6.90 -16.55
N ARG A 163 4.18 -7.67 -15.63
CA ARG A 163 3.54 -8.85 -15.02
C ARG A 163 3.82 -8.88 -13.52
N TYR A 164 2.92 -9.46 -12.76
CA TYR A 164 3.18 -9.80 -11.36
C TYR A 164 4.29 -10.85 -11.29
N GLU A 165 5.32 -10.59 -10.48
CA GLU A 165 6.46 -11.49 -10.29
C GLU A 165 6.14 -12.53 -9.21
N THR A 166 6.12 -13.83 -9.55
CA THR A 166 5.94 -14.93 -8.59
C THR A 166 7.02 -14.95 -7.52
N SER A 167 8.24 -14.58 -7.90
CA SER A 167 9.39 -14.50 -6.99
C SER A 167 9.26 -13.38 -5.94
N ALA A 168 8.38 -12.39 -6.17
CA ALA A 168 8.13 -11.29 -5.25
C ALA A 168 7.04 -11.60 -4.20
N PHE A 169 6.29 -12.71 -4.36
CA PHE A 169 5.25 -13.11 -3.42
C PHE A 169 5.81 -13.28 -1.99
N PRO A 170 5.16 -12.78 -0.95
CA PRO A 170 3.87 -12.08 -0.89
C PRO A 170 3.98 -10.53 -0.84
N ALA A 171 4.83 -9.93 -1.65
CA ALA A 171 4.94 -8.50 -1.92
C ALA A 171 4.84 -8.20 -3.43
N GLU A 172 4.11 -9.05 -4.16
CA GLU A 172 3.95 -9.01 -5.62
C GLU A 172 3.33 -7.69 -6.10
N ASP A 173 2.37 -7.14 -5.34
CA ASP A 173 1.76 -5.85 -5.60
C ASP A 173 2.76 -4.71 -5.52
N TYR A 174 3.52 -4.68 -4.44
CA TYR A 174 4.54 -3.68 -4.24
C TYR A 174 5.61 -3.76 -5.35
N SER A 175 5.97 -4.98 -5.76
CA SER A 175 6.86 -5.20 -6.90
C SER A 175 6.27 -4.62 -8.18
N MET A 176 5.04 -5.01 -8.54
CA MET A 176 4.36 -4.57 -9.75
C MET A 176 4.25 -3.04 -9.81
N TRP A 177 3.72 -2.42 -8.76
CA TRP A 177 3.50 -0.97 -8.76
C TRP A 177 4.82 -0.19 -8.80
N SER A 178 5.92 -0.73 -8.24
CA SER A 178 7.25 -0.10 -8.37
C SER A 178 7.74 0.01 -9.81
N TYR A 179 7.37 -0.92 -10.69
CA TYR A 179 7.62 -0.83 -12.13
C TYR A 179 6.68 0.16 -12.82
N CYS A 180 5.41 0.17 -12.43
CA CYS A 180 4.42 1.07 -13.01
C CYS A 180 4.79 2.55 -12.85
N TYR A 181 5.38 2.94 -11.72
CA TYR A 181 5.89 4.31 -11.50
C TYR A 181 6.99 4.76 -12.49
N ARG A 182 7.54 3.84 -13.28
CA ARG A 182 8.53 4.16 -14.34
C ARG A 182 7.88 4.51 -15.66
N VAL A 183 6.64 4.11 -15.87
CA VAL A 183 5.97 4.18 -17.18
C VAL A 183 4.68 4.99 -17.16
N THR A 184 4.12 5.29 -15.98
CA THR A 184 2.88 6.06 -15.86
C THR A 184 2.83 6.85 -14.56
N GLN A 185 1.87 7.79 -14.49
CA GLN A 185 1.55 8.50 -13.25
C GLN A 185 0.51 7.75 -12.43
N VAL A 186 0.62 7.86 -11.10
CA VAL A 186 -0.32 7.35 -10.11
C VAL A 186 -1.01 8.51 -9.40
N TYR A 187 -2.32 8.41 -9.20
CA TYR A 187 -3.12 9.36 -8.44
C TYR A 187 -3.89 8.66 -7.33
N ASN A 188 -3.67 9.05 -6.09
CA ASN A 188 -4.38 8.49 -4.94
C ASN A 188 -5.52 9.41 -4.54
N VAL A 189 -6.75 9.05 -4.85
CA VAL A 189 -7.96 9.76 -4.43
C VAL A 189 -8.04 9.76 -2.91
N GLN A 190 -8.26 10.95 -2.31
CA GLN A 190 -8.20 11.13 -0.86
C GLN A 190 -9.48 10.70 -0.13
N GLU A 191 -10.25 9.82 -0.76
CA GLU A 191 -11.44 9.23 -0.18
C GLU A 191 -11.23 7.75 0.15
N THR A 192 -11.91 7.28 1.19
CA THR A 192 -11.92 5.87 1.58
C THR A 192 -12.94 5.14 0.74
N MET A 193 -12.49 4.27 -0.15
CA MET A 193 -13.36 3.52 -1.07
C MET A 193 -13.30 2.01 -0.84
N PHE A 194 -12.66 1.59 0.24
CA PHE A 194 -12.42 0.19 0.47
C PHE A 194 -12.36 -0.14 1.97
N ARG A 195 -12.89 -1.28 2.35
CA ARG A 195 -12.78 -1.85 3.69
C ARG A 195 -11.95 -3.12 3.59
N TYR A 196 -10.75 -3.07 4.16
CA TYR A 196 -9.78 -4.15 4.19
C TYR A 196 -10.04 -5.02 5.42
N ARG A 197 -10.44 -6.26 5.20
CA ARG A 197 -10.73 -7.19 6.30
C ARG A 197 -9.44 -7.66 6.96
N THR A 198 -9.47 -7.82 8.28
CA THR A 198 -8.35 -8.41 9.02
C THR A 198 -8.81 -9.69 9.70
N HIS A 199 -8.11 -10.79 9.41
CA HIS A 199 -8.37 -12.10 9.99
C HIS A 199 -7.06 -12.93 10.07
N ASN A 200 -7.06 -14.02 10.85
CA ASN A 200 -5.85 -14.75 11.17
C ASN A 200 -5.25 -15.57 10.02
N THR A 201 -6.05 -15.92 9.02
CA THR A 201 -5.64 -16.75 7.86
C THR A 201 -5.18 -15.92 6.67
N GLN A 202 -5.06 -14.60 6.80
CA GLN A 202 -4.55 -13.74 5.72
C GLN A 202 -3.08 -13.99 5.43
N ILE A 203 -2.71 -13.96 4.15
CA ILE A 203 -1.34 -14.09 3.66
C ILE A 203 -0.40 -13.09 4.36
N SER A 204 -0.83 -11.85 4.55
CA SER A 204 -0.06 -10.79 5.22
C SER A 204 0.19 -11.07 6.72
N THR A 205 -0.61 -11.90 7.35
CA THR A 205 -0.43 -12.35 8.74
C THR A 205 0.45 -13.59 8.79
N GLU A 206 0.11 -14.62 8.03
CA GLU A 206 0.82 -15.91 8.02
C GLU A 206 2.25 -15.80 7.48
N LYS A 207 2.46 -15.02 6.42
CA LYS A 207 3.75 -14.89 5.72
C LYS A 207 4.48 -13.56 6.01
N ARG A 208 4.16 -12.90 7.13
CA ARG A 208 4.69 -11.57 7.45
C ARG A 208 6.21 -11.43 7.33
N ARG A 209 6.97 -12.41 7.81
CA ARG A 209 8.44 -12.37 7.73
C ARG A 209 8.93 -12.39 6.28
N LEU A 210 8.38 -13.28 5.47
CA LEU A 210 8.70 -13.38 4.05
C LEU A 210 8.27 -12.11 3.31
N GLN A 211 7.10 -11.55 3.64
CA GLN A 211 6.62 -10.30 3.05
C GLN A 211 7.59 -9.14 3.30
N ILE A 212 8.13 -9.01 4.51
CA ILE A 212 9.12 -7.97 4.83
C ILE A 212 10.39 -8.18 4.00
N GLU A 213 10.87 -9.40 3.87
CA GLU A 213 12.05 -9.74 3.06
C GLU A 213 11.83 -9.36 1.59
N LYS A 214 10.71 -9.78 1.00
CA LYS A 214 10.38 -9.45 -0.40
C LYS A 214 10.17 -7.95 -0.60
N ALA A 215 9.50 -7.29 0.34
CA ALA A 215 9.35 -5.82 0.32
C ALA A 215 10.70 -5.10 0.38
N ASN A 216 11.68 -5.61 1.13
CA ASN A 216 13.04 -5.06 1.16
C ASN A 216 13.74 -5.16 -0.19
N ASN A 217 13.54 -6.26 -0.94
CA ASN A 217 14.08 -6.39 -2.29
C ASN A 217 13.48 -5.31 -3.23
N VAL A 218 12.17 -5.03 -3.11
CA VAL A 218 11.53 -3.95 -3.87
C VAL A 218 12.12 -2.59 -3.47
N ARG A 219 12.28 -2.32 -2.18
CA ARG A 219 12.89 -1.08 -1.68
C ARG A 219 14.31 -0.87 -2.20
N LEU A 220 15.12 -1.92 -2.21
CA LEU A 220 16.48 -1.87 -2.77
C LEU A 220 16.47 -1.58 -4.27
N ARG A 221 15.56 -2.20 -5.02
CA ARG A 221 15.37 -1.91 -6.45
C ARG A 221 14.95 -0.45 -6.70
N MET A 222 14.07 0.10 -5.85
CA MET A 222 13.68 1.51 -5.92
C MET A 222 14.84 2.44 -5.55
N LEU A 223 15.67 2.05 -4.59
CA LEU A 223 16.89 2.78 -4.22
C LEU A 223 17.91 2.77 -5.36
N ASP A 224 18.13 1.61 -6.01
CA ASP A 224 19.00 1.49 -7.18
C ASP A 224 18.48 2.30 -8.37
N TRP A 225 17.17 2.40 -8.53
CA TRP A 225 16.56 3.27 -9.53
C TRP A 225 16.82 4.76 -9.22
N LEU A 226 16.77 5.15 -7.94
CA LEU A 226 17.15 6.51 -7.54
C LEU A 226 18.63 6.77 -7.87
N ASN A 227 19.53 5.87 -7.46
CA ASN A 227 20.95 5.92 -7.78
C ASN A 227 21.59 4.53 -7.55
N PRO A 228 22.16 3.89 -8.58
CA PRO A 228 22.80 2.57 -8.43
C PRO A 228 24.12 2.60 -7.63
N ASN A 229 24.69 3.78 -7.36
CA ASN A 229 26.00 3.93 -6.71
C ASN A 229 25.90 4.02 -5.17
N PHE A 230 24.88 3.42 -4.55
CA PHE A 230 24.89 3.15 -3.11
C PHE A 230 25.75 1.92 -2.82
N SER A 231 26.65 2.04 -1.82
CA SER A 231 27.43 0.89 -1.35
C SER A 231 26.52 -0.17 -0.67
N GLU A 232 27.00 -1.40 -0.57
CA GLU A 232 26.24 -2.47 0.12
C GLU A 232 25.97 -2.11 1.59
N THR A 233 26.90 -1.44 2.26
CA THR A 233 26.69 -0.95 3.64
C THR A 233 25.55 0.09 3.71
N GLU A 234 25.44 0.97 2.71
CA GLU A 234 24.37 1.95 2.62
C GLU A 234 23.02 1.30 2.30
N LYS A 235 23.01 0.30 1.42
CA LYS A 235 21.83 -0.49 1.09
C LYS A 235 21.32 -1.26 2.31
N GLN A 236 22.22 -1.88 3.06
CA GLN A 236 21.87 -2.57 4.29
C GLN A 236 21.32 -1.59 5.34
N PHE A 237 21.98 -0.43 5.54
CA PHE A 237 21.46 0.62 6.42
C PHE A 237 20.07 1.11 6.00
N PHE A 238 19.84 1.23 4.70
CA PHE A 238 18.54 1.64 4.17
C PHE A 238 17.42 0.70 4.59
N VAL A 239 17.56 -0.61 4.38
CA VAL A 239 16.49 -1.57 4.69
C VAL A 239 16.35 -1.85 6.19
N ASP A 240 17.46 -1.87 6.96
CA ASP A 240 17.43 -2.22 8.37
C ASP A 240 16.99 -1.06 9.28
N HIS A 241 17.30 0.16 8.89
CA HIS A 241 17.15 1.32 9.75
C HIS A 241 16.33 2.45 9.13
N PHE A 242 16.59 2.81 7.88
CA PHE A 242 15.97 3.97 7.27
C PHE A 242 14.56 3.70 6.80
N ALA A 243 14.32 2.68 5.99
CA ALA A 243 13.00 2.36 5.43
C ALA A 243 11.98 1.96 6.51
N THR A 244 12.44 1.32 7.58
CA THR A 244 11.65 0.98 8.77
C THR A 244 11.61 2.10 9.80
N CYS A 245 12.48 3.11 9.63
CA CYS A 245 12.73 4.23 10.54
C CYS A 245 12.83 3.78 12.01
N ASN A 246 13.69 2.80 12.26
CA ASN A 246 13.90 2.19 13.59
C ASN A 246 14.71 3.12 14.49
N ILE A 247 14.04 4.09 15.10
CA ILE A 247 14.63 5.04 16.04
C ILE A 247 14.64 4.41 17.43
N ARG A 248 15.84 4.29 18.03
CA ARG A 248 16.06 3.75 19.37
C ARG A 248 16.54 4.80 20.36
N ASP A 249 17.23 5.81 19.86
CA ASP A 249 17.85 6.89 20.62
C ASP A 249 18.16 8.08 19.70
N ARG A 250 18.80 9.12 20.29
CA ARG A 250 19.24 10.30 19.54
C ARG A 250 20.27 9.96 18.46
N HIS A 251 21.16 8.98 18.71
CA HIS A 251 22.22 8.62 17.76
C HIS A 251 21.61 7.99 16.49
N SER A 252 20.73 7.02 16.65
CA SER A 252 20.02 6.38 15.53
C SER A 252 19.19 7.40 14.74
N LEU A 253 18.53 8.36 15.40
CA LEU A 253 17.83 9.44 14.73
C LEU A 253 18.77 10.32 13.89
N MET A 254 19.94 10.67 14.42
CA MET A 254 20.91 11.48 13.67
C MET A 254 21.47 10.73 12.46
N ALA A 255 21.74 9.41 12.60
CA ALA A 255 22.16 8.57 11.49
C ALA A 255 21.09 8.50 10.38
N ILE A 256 19.83 8.32 10.76
CA ILE A 256 18.68 8.30 9.85
C ILE A 256 18.53 9.65 9.12
N LYS A 257 18.65 10.78 9.83
CA LYS A 257 18.61 12.11 9.21
C LYS A 257 19.75 12.32 8.21
N LYS A 258 20.98 11.97 8.60
CA LYS A 258 22.13 12.05 7.70
C LYS A 258 21.95 11.20 6.44
N PHE A 259 21.32 10.04 6.59
CA PHE A 259 21.00 9.19 5.44
C PHE A 259 19.91 9.82 4.54
N ALA A 260 18.89 10.47 5.11
CA ALA A 260 17.89 11.21 4.35
C ALA A 260 18.52 12.32 3.50
N ASP A 261 19.40 13.13 4.09
CA ASP A 261 20.12 14.18 3.38
C ASP A 261 20.98 13.59 2.24
N LYS A 262 21.62 12.44 2.50
CA LYS A 262 22.38 11.71 1.49
C LYS A 262 21.48 11.18 0.37
N LEU A 263 20.31 10.63 0.70
CA LEU A 263 19.36 10.12 -0.28
C LEU A 263 18.94 11.23 -1.25
N VAL A 264 18.59 12.41 -0.71
CA VAL A 264 18.21 13.58 -1.51
C VAL A 264 19.38 14.07 -2.38
N SER A 265 20.58 14.17 -1.82
CA SER A 265 21.76 14.63 -2.56
C SER A 265 22.23 13.66 -3.65
N LYS A 266 21.97 12.37 -3.50
CA LYS A 266 22.27 11.34 -4.51
C LYS A 266 21.21 11.19 -5.59
N ASN A 267 20.09 11.92 -5.52
CA ASN A 267 19.02 11.91 -6.54
C ASN A 267 19.44 12.71 -7.79
N ILE A 268 20.46 12.26 -8.48
CA ILE A 268 21.07 12.97 -9.64
C ILE A 268 20.49 12.55 -10.99
N TYR A 269 19.78 11.43 -11.06
CA TYR A 269 19.21 10.90 -12.32
C TYR A 269 17.82 11.45 -12.64
N GLY A 270 17.21 12.24 -11.75
CA GLY A 270 15.92 12.88 -11.98
C GLY A 270 14.69 11.95 -11.98
N HIS A 271 14.87 10.71 -11.52
CA HIS A 271 13.77 9.76 -11.44
C HIS A 271 12.75 10.11 -10.34
N TYR A 272 13.18 10.88 -9.34
CA TYR A 272 12.33 11.39 -8.26
C TYR A 272 12.39 12.92 -8.22
N SER A 273 11.29 13.58 -7.85
CA SER A 273 11.33 14.98 -7.46
C SER A 273 12.13 15.11 -6.16
N SER A 274 13.19 15.92 -6.16
CA SER A 274 14.02 16.14 -4.96
C SER A 274 13.23 16.78 -3.82
N GLU A 275 12.26 17.64 -4.13
CA GLU A 275 11.36 18.26 -3.16
C GLU A 275 10.42 17.25 -2.52
N ALA A 276 9.77 16.39 -3.35
CA ALA A 276 8.90 15.34 -2.85
C ALA A 276 9.69 14.33 -2.00
N LEU A 277 10.88 13.93 -2.45
CA LEU A 277 11.74 13.02 -1.72
C LEU A 277 12.14 13.58 -0.35
N ALA A 278 12.59 14.84 -0.30
CA ALA A 278 12.95 15.52 0.94
C ALA A 278 11.75 15.64 1.89
N ARG A 279 10.58 16.03 1.35
CA ARG A 279 9.34 16.14 2.11
C ARG A 279 8.90 14.80 2.69
N ARG A 280 8.93 13.71 1.90
CA ARG A 280 8.53 12.37 2.36
C ARG A 280 9.50 11.80 3.39
N CYS A 281 10.80 11.96 3.21
CA CYS A 281 11.81 11.62 4.22
C CYS A 281 11.55 12.35 5.54
N ALA A 282 11.28 13.65 5.49
CA ALA A 282 11.01 14.44 6.70
C ALA A 282 9.73 13.98 7.42
N ILE A 283 8.65 13.69 6.69
CA ILE A 283 7.39 13.18 7.25
C ILE A 283 7.60 11.80 7.90
N HIS A 284 8.29 10.89 7.21
CA HIS A 284 8.59 9.55 7.69
C HIS A 284 9.40 9.59 9.00
N ILE A 285 10.48 10.38 9.02
CA ILE A 285 11.31 10.58 10.22
C ILE A 285 10.50 11.20 11.36
N ALA A 286 9.68 12.22 11.09
CA ALA A 286 8.88 12.89 12.10
C ALA A 286 7.84 11.97 12.72
N HIS A 287 7.15 11.16 11.90
CA HIS A 287 6.16 10.20 12.37
C HIS A 287 6.79 9.11 13.25
N SER A 288 7.90 8.52 12.81
CA SER A 288 8.60 7.49 13.59
C SER A 288 9.26 8.03 14.85
N THR A 289 9.77 9.28 14.82
CA THR A 289 10.26 9.95 16.03
C THR A 289 9.14 10.12 17.05
N LEU A 290 7.95 10.51 16.60
CA LEU A 290 6.80 10.68 17.47
C LEU A 290 6.36 9.34 18.08
N SER A 291 6.27 8.28 17.26
CA SER A 291 5.95 6.93 17.74
C SER A 291 6.95 6.46 18.79
N PHE A 292 8.26 6.58 18.51
CA PHE A 292 9.30 6.23 19.47
C PHE A 292 9.15 7.02 20.78
N VAL A 293 8.93 8.31 20.70
CA VAL A 293 8.77 9.17 21.89
C VAL A 293 7.53 8.75 22.70
N GLU A 294 6.42 8.50 22.04
CA GLU A 294 5.19 8.05 22.70
C GLU A 294 5.38 6.66 23.37
N ASP A 295 6.10 5.75 22.74
CA ASP A 295 6.34 4.41 23.26
C ASP A 295 7.41 4.39 24.38
N HIS A 296 8.47 5.17 24.24
CA HIS A 296 9.58 5.18 25.19
C HIS A 296 9.29 6.04 26.45
N TYR A 297 8.80 7.27 26.25
CA TYR A 297 8.58 8.21 27.35
C TYR A 297 7.19 8.15 27.94
N PHE A 298 6.17 7.69 27.20
CA PHE A 298 4.76 7.74 27.58
C PHE A 298 4.05 6.40 27.47
N SER A 299 4.77 5.29 27.51
CA SER A 299 4.21 3.93 27.36
C SER A 299 3.07 3.60 28.32
N LYS A 300 3.12 4.10 29.55
CA LYS A 300 2.09 3.86 30.58
C LYS A 300 1.11 5.01 30.75
N ARG A 301 1.60 6.24 30.74
CA ARG A 301 0.80 7.46 30.91
C ARG A 301 1.57 8.71 30.47
N TYR A 302 0.84 9.73 30.10
CA TYR A 302 1.40 11.07 29.91
C TYR A 302 1.60 11.73 31.29
N SER A 303 2.81 12.21 31.57
CA SER A 303 3.15 12.91 32.82
C SER A 303 4.15 14.04 32.57
N LEU A 304 4.11 15.09 33.40
CA LEU A 304 5.07 16.20 33.32
C LEU A 304 6.49 15.75 33.60
N GLY A 305 6.70 14.78 34.49
CA GLY A 305 8.06 14.22 34.75
C GLY A 305 8.64 13.55 33.51
N ASN A 306 7.84 12.77 32.76
CA ASN A 306 8.30 12.16 31.50
C ASN A 306 8.50 13.21 30.41
N PHE A 307 7.68 14.26 30.37
CA PHE A 307 7.85 15.39 29.46
C PHE A 307 9.18 16.13 29.71
N ILE A 308 9.54 16.37 30.98
CA ILE A 308 10.82 16.96 31.36
C ILE A 308 11.98 16.09 30.89
N LYS A 309 11.92 14.76 31.11
CA LYS A 309 12.95 13.83 30.58
C LYS A 309 13.10 13.93 29.05
N LEU A 310 11.98 14.04 28.33
CA LEU A 310 12.00 14.22 26.88
C LEU A 310 12.65 15.55 26.49
N LEU A 311 12.41 16.67 27.21
CA LEU A 311 13.04 17.95 26.94
C LEU A 311 14.57 17.89 26.95
N PHE A 312 15.14 17.12 27.90
CA PHE A 312 16.60 16.97 28.04
C PHE A 312 17.19 15.85 27.18
N SER A 313 16.37 15.05 26.49
CA SER A 313 16.87 13.94 25.65
C SER A 313 17.50 14.38 24.32
N GLY A 314 17.29 15.66 23.94
CA GLY A 314 17.65 16.17 22.61
C GLY A 314 16.70 15.70 21.48
N LEU A 315 15.72 14.84 21.78
CA LEU A 315 14.71 14.39 20.80
C LEU A 315 13.56 15.40 20.65
N TYR A 316 13.27 16.18 21.70
CA TYR A 316 12.15 17.12 21.70
C TYR A 316 12.23 18.13 20.53
N SER A 317 13.43 18.65 20.23
CA SER A 317 13.63 19.60 19.13
C SER A 317 13.36 19.02 17.74
N THR A 318 13.31 17.70 17.63
CA THR A 318 13.09 16.99 16.35
C THR A 318 11.61 16.68 16.09
N ILE A 319 10.75 16.81 17.11
CA ILE A 319 9.31 16.62 17.00
C ILE A 319 8.70 17.85 16.32
N PRO A 320 7.77 17.72 15.36
CA PRO A 320 7.07 18.85 14.78
C PRO A 320 6.35 19.70 15.82
N ILE A 321 6.41 21.02 15.70
CA ILE A 321 5.89 21.99 16.70
C ILE A 321 4.46 21.65 17.12
N LYS A 322 3.57 21.39 16.17
CA LYS A 322 2.17 21.01 16.45
C LYS A 322 2.06 19.82 17.40
N HIS A 323 2.92 18.81 17.27
CA HIS A 323 2.93 17.63 18.12
C HIS A 323 3.56 17.91 19.49
N ARG A 324 4.52 18.85 19.60
CA ARG A 324 5.08 19.28 20.90
C ARG A 324 4.00 19.85 21.81
N PHE A 325 3.17 20.74 21.29
CA PHE A 325 2.03 21.30 22.04
C PHE A 325 1.01 20.22 22.42
N LYS A 326 0.71 19.29 21.52
CA LYS A 326 -0.22 18.19 21.78
C LYS A 326 0.31 17.24 22.86
N LEU A 327 1.60 16.94 22.88
CA LEU A 327 2.25 16.14 23.91
C LEU A 327 2.21 16.85 25.29
N LEU A 328 2.55 18.15 25.30
CA LEU A 328 2.47 18.94 26.54
C LEU A 328 1.05 18.96 27.11
N ALA A 329 0.04 19.20 26.28
CA ALA A 329 -1.36 19.20 26.67
C ALA A 329 -1.79 17.85 27.25
N LYS A 330 -1.41 16.72 26.61
CA LYS A 330 -1.66 15.37 27.14
C LYS A 330 -1.01 15.16 28.50
N CYS A 331 0.22 15.68 28.71
CA CYS A 331 0.95 15.55 29.99
C CYS A 331 0.33 16.40 31.10
N ILE A 332 -0.15 17.62 30.79
CA ILE A 332 -0.86 18.48 31.76
C ILE A 332 -2.17 17.81 32.18
N LEU A 333 -2.91 17.24 31.25
CA LEU A 333 -4.17 16.56 31.49
C LEU A 333 -4.00 15.15 32.12
N MET A 334 -2.77 14.70 32.31
CA MET A 334 -2.41 13.37 32.86
C MET A 334 -3.18 12.22 32.20
N ARG A 335 -3.41 12.29 30.89
CA ARG A 335 -4.18 11.26 30.15
C ARG A 335 -3.49 9.91 30.22
N ARG A 336 -4.28 8.84 30.39
CA ARG A 336 -3.80 7.46 30.16
C ARG A 336 -3.64 7.23 28.65
N LYS A 337 -2.65 6.41 28.27
CA LYS A 337 -2.46 5.97 26.88
C LYS A 337 -3.51 4.94 26.51
#